data_4f37dbbdf4fd329c9e4d81ab4d6ae08e
#
_entry.id   4f37dbbdf4fd329c9e4d81ab4d6ae08e
#
_cell.length_a   1.000
_cell.length_b   1.000
_cell.length_c   1.000
_cell.angle_alpha   90.00
_cell.angle_beta   90.00
_cell.angle_gamma   90.00
#
_symmetry.space_group_name_H-M   'P 1'
#
loop_
_entity.id
_entity.type
_entity.pdbx_description
1 polymer ?
#
loop_
_entity_poly.entity_id
_entity_poly.type
_entity_poly.pdbx_seq_one_letter_code
_entity_poly.pdbx_strand_id
1 'polypeptide(L)'
;REFKVRHGQEQAAEELNLIVDCGGRVKNISISHRVYGRVTAEMDIRSRQDVNEFVQAINNSHSSVLSSATSGYHYHLIEASSQERLDLIGEQLKKAGFLAPLQPWEKEKHHNI
;
A
#
# COMPACT_ATOMS: atom_id res chain seq x y z
N ARG A 1 -5.19 4.28 -8.89
CA ARG A 1 -4.26 3.22 -9.34
C ARG A 1 -3.89 2.30 -8.19
N GLU A 2 -3.76 1.03 -8.48
CA GLU A 2 -3.28 0.06 -7.51
C GLU A 2 -1.80 -0.19 -7.70
N PHE A 3 -1.06 -0.17 -6.60
CA PHE A 3 0.38 -0.48 -6.59
C PHE A 3 0.63 -1.75 -5.77
N LYS A 4 1.47 -2.63 -6.29
CA LYS A 4 1.95 -3.78 -5.53
C LYS A 4 3.25 -3.40 -4.84
N VAL A 5 3.30 -3.62 -3.53
CA VAL A 5 4.45 -3.26 -2.71
C VAL A 5 4.86 -4.41 -1.79
N ARG A 6 6.05 -4.32 -1.26
CA ARG A 6 6.56 -5.27 -0.28
C ARG A 6 7.42 -4.58 0.75
N HIS A 7 7.11 -4.78 2.02
CA HIS A 7 7.96 -4.35 3.13
C HIS A 7 7.48 -5.03 4.42
N GLY A 8 8.28 -4.96 5.48
CA GLY A 8 7.88 -5.44 6.78
C GLY A 8 7.04 -4.43 7.54
N GLN A 9 6.48 -4.86 8.67
CA GLN A 9 5.61 -4.01 9.50
C GLN A 9 6.34 -2.74 9.98
N GLU A 10 7.63 -2.84 10.26
CA GLU A 10 8.45 -1.73 10.74
C GLU A 10 8.59 -0.59 9.72
N GLN A 11 8.30 -0.86 8.46
CA GLN A 11 8.40 0.13 7.38
C GLN A 11 7.04 0.71 6.97
N ALA A 12 5.96 0.32 7.65
CA ALA A 12 4.63 0.77 7.28
C ALA A 12 4.49 2.29 7.33
N ALA A 13 5.00 2.92 8.38
CA ALA A 13 4.94 4.39 8.49
C ALA A 13 5.72 5.07 7.37
N GLU A 14 6.88 4.57 7.04
CA GLU A 14 7.74 5.13 5.98
C GLU A 14 7.03 5.08 4.62
N GLU A 15 6.45 3.93 4.28
CA GLU A 15 5.73 3.77 3.02
C GLU A 15 4.51 4.70 2.94
N LEU A 16 3.69 4.70 3.98
CA LEU A 16 2.47 5.50 3.97
C LEU A 16 2.78 7.00 3.96
N ASN A 17 3.79 7.43 4.71
CA ASN A 17 4.23 8.83 4.69
C ASN A 17 4.73 9.25 3.31
N LEU A 18 5.47 8.38 2.63
CA LEU A 18 5.95 8.65 1.27
C LEU A 18 4.76 8.92 0.34
N ILE A 19 3.72 8.11 0.43
CA ILE A 19 2.54 8.24 -0.43
C ILE A 19 1.81 9.55 -0.15
N VAL A 20 1.53 9.87 1.11
CA VAL A 20 0.80 11.09 1.44
C VAL A 20 1.61 12.35 1.17
N ASP A 21 2.93 12.30 1.37
CA ASP A 21 3.81 13.43 1.06
C ASP A 21 3.81 13.75 -0.45
N CYS A 22 3.58 12.74 -1.29
CA CYS A 22 3.47 12.92 -2.73
C CYS A 22 2.06 13.30 -3.19
N GLY A 23 1.15 13.51 -2.26
CA GLY A 23 -0.23 13.91 -2.56
C GLY A 23 -1.19 12.75 -2.78
N GLY A 24 -0.82 11.54 -2.39
CA GLY A 24 -1.67 10.37 -2.51
C GLY A 24 -2.59 10.17 -1.32
N ARG A 25 -3.72 9.54 -1.58
CA ARG A 25 -4.65 9.06 -0.56
C ARG A 25 -4.71 7.55 -0.66
N VAL A 26 -4.42 6.86 0.43
CA VAL A 26 -4.49 5.40 0.47
C VAL A 26 -5.92 4.99 0.81
N LYS A 27 -6.57 4.34 -0.16
CA LYS A 27 -7.98 3.94 -0.04
C LYS A 27 -8.14 2.61 0.68
N ASN A 28 -7.23 1.68 0.45
CA ASN A 28 -7.31 0.36 1.05
C ASN A 28 -5.95 -0.35 1.04
N ILE A 29 -5.93 -1.48 1.69
CA ILE A 29 -4.86 -2.46 1.57
C ILE A 29 -5.49 -3.80 1.20
N SER A 30 -4.86 -4.54 0.29
CA SER A 30 -5.29 -5.89 0.00
C SER A 30 -4.10 -6.83 -0.12
N ILE A 31 -4.37 -8.11 0.11
CA ILE A 31 -3.38 -9.17 -0.06
C ILE A 31 -3.99 -10.26 -0.93
N SER A 32 -3.13 -11.07 -1.55
CA SER A 32 -3.55 -12.25 -2.28
C SER A 32 -3.31 -13.46 -1.40
N HIS A 33 -4.34 -13.88 -0.68
CA HIS A 33 -4.28 -15.00 0.25
C HIS A 33 -4.44 -16.32 -0.50
N ARG A 34 -3.65 -17.32 -0.09
CA ARG A 34 -3.66 -18.64 -0.73
C ARG A 34 -5.02 -19.31 -0.78
N VAL A 35 -5.77 -19.18 0.32
CA VAL A 35 -7.04 -19.86 0.50
C VAL A 35 -8.21 -18.92 0.22
N TYR A 36 -8.18 -17.73 0.82
CA TYR A 36 -9.29 -16.78 0.70
C TYR A 36 -9.30 -15.94 -0.57
N GLY A 37 -8.19 -15.96 -1.35
CA GLY A 37 -8.06 -15.09 -2.51
C GLY A 37 -7.73 -13.66 -2.09
N ARG A 38 -8.26 -12.69 -2.81
CA ARG A 38 -8.00 -11.27 -2.52
C ARG A 38 -8.76 -10.87 -1.25
N VAL A 39 -8.02 -10.50 -0.22
CA VAL A 39 -8.57 -9.99 1.05
C VAL A 39 -8.27 -8.50 1.12
N THR A 40 -9.30 -7.69 1.30
CA THR A 40 -9.18 -6.23 1.27
C THR A 40 -9.68 -5.63 2.59
N ALA A 41 -8.91 -4.70 3.14
CA ALA A 41 -9.30 -3.89 4.29
C ALA A 41 -9.34 -2.43 3.88
N GLU A 42 -10.44 -1.74 4.17
CA GLU A 42 -10.56 -0.33 3.85
C GLU A 42 -9.63 0.51 4.73
N MET A 43 -9.08 1.53 4.13
CA MET A 43 -8.27 2.54 4.81
C MET A 43 -8.73 3.91 4.32
N ASP A 44 -8.33 4.95 5.01
CA ASP A 44 -8.54 6.30 4.54
C ASP A 44 -7.41 7.15 5.10
N ILE A 45 -6.26 7.05 4.45
CA ILE A 45 -5.03 7.70 4.88
C ILE A 45 -4.74 8.84 3.91
N ARG A 46 -4.84 10.08 4.40
CA ARG A 46 -4.67 11.32 3.61
C ARG A 46 -3.54 12.19 4.09
N SER A 47 -3.07 11.97 5.32
CA SER A 47 -2.10 12.85 5.97
C SER A 47 -1.15 12.06 6.84
N ARG A 48 -0.06 12.70 7.25
CA ARG A 48 0.87 12.11 8.21
C ARG A 48 0.21 11.83 9.55
N GLN A 49 -0.77 12.64 9.93
CA GLN A 49 -1.52 12.39 11.15
C GLN A 49 -2.30 11.08 11.06
N ASP A 50 -2.95 10.84 9.90
CA ASP A 50 -3.67 9.59 9.67
C ASP A 50 -2.72 8.40 9.72
N VAL A 51 -1.52 8.53 9.15
CA VAL A 51 -0.50 7.49 9.20
C VAL A 51 -0.13 7.18 10.66
N ASN A 52 0.12 8.21 11.44
CA ASN A 52 0.50 8.06 12.84
C ASN A 52 -0.60 7.36 13.64
N GLU A 53 -1.84 7.75 13.43
CA GLU A 53 -2.99 7.14 14.11
C GLU A 53 -3.12 5.66 13.75
N PHE A 54 -2.93 5.33 12.46
CA PHE A 54 -2.98 3.94 12.00
C PHE A 54 -1.88 3.10 12.65
N VAL A 55 -0.64 3.59 12.63
CA VAL A 55 0.51 2.88 13.19
C VAL A 55 0.33 2.68 14.70
N GLN A 56 -0.15 3.71 15.41
CA GLN A 56 -0.42 3.59 16.84
C GLN A 56 -1.53 2.59 17.14
N ALA A 57 -2.58 2.58 16.32
CA ALA A 57 -3.68 1.61 16.49
C ALA A 57 -3.20 0.18 16.36
N ILE A 58 -2.36 -0.10 15.35
CA ILE A 58 -1.76 -1.42 15.16
C ILE A 58 -0.88 -1.79 16.37
N ASN A 59 -0.01 -0.90 16.79
CA ASN A 59 0.92 -1.16 17.90
C ASN A 59 0.19 -1.38 19.22
N ASN A 60 -0.82 -0.55 19.51
CA ASN A 60 -1.55 -0.59 20.78
C ASN A 60 -2.49 -1.80 20.86
N SER A 61 -2.93 -2.30 19.74
CA SER A 61 -3.85 -3.46 19.71
C SER A 61 -3.12 -4.80 19.81
N HIS A 62 -1.79 -4.78 19.77
CA HIS A 62 -0.97 -6.00 19.67
C HIS A 62 -1.29 -6.82 18.41
N SER A 63 -1.82 -6.15 17.38
CA SER A 63 -2.15 -6.78 16.11
C SER A 63 -0.96 -6.70 15.15
N SER A 64 -0.96 -7.60 14.16
CA SER A 64 -0.03 -7.51 13.04
C SER A 64 -0.71 -6.81 11.87
N VAL A 65 0.08 -6.19 10.99
CA VAL A 65 -0.45 -5.67 9.73
C VAL A 65 -0.91 -6.83 8.84
N LEU A 66 -1.90 -6.56 7.99
CA LEU A 66 -2.49 -7.57 7.12
C LEU A 66 -1.44 -8.27 6.25
N SER A 67 -0.47 -7.52 5.72
CA SER A 67 0.57 -8.04 4.84
C SER A 67 1.52 -9.04 5.50
N SER A 68 1.47 -9.21 6.82
CA SER A 68 2.24 -10.25 7.51
C SER A 68 1.86 -11.65 7.01
N ALA A 69 0.60 -11.84 6.59
CA ALA A 69 0.12 -13.12 6.08
C ALA A 69 0.73 -13.48 4.72
N THR A 70 1.32 -12.53 4.01
CA THR A 70 1.88 -12.70 2.67
C THR A 70 3.34 -12.24 2.59
N SER A 71 4.07 -12.39 3.68
CA SER A 71 5.51 -12.06 3.76
C SER A 71 5.82 -10.63 3.33
N GLY A 72 4.92 -9.70 3.64
CA GLY A 72 5.07 -8.29 3.35
C GLY A 72 4.51 -7.83 2.01
N TYR A 73 4.14 -8.76 1.12
CA TYR A 73 3.52 -8.40 -0.18
C TYR A 73 2.09 -7.93 0.03
N HIS A 74 1.77 -6.78 -0.55
CA HIS A 74 0.39 -6.27 -0.51
C HIS A 74 0.16 -5.28 -1.64
N TYR A 75 -1.08 -4.82 -1.74
CA TYR A 75 -1.51 -3.85 -2.74
C TYR A 75 -2.19 -2.69 -2.05
N HIS A 76 -1.93 -1.47 -2.53
CA HIS A 76 -2.66 -0.28 -2.11
C HIS A 76 -3.36 0.34 -3.30
N LEU A 77 -4.65 0.60 -3.16
CA LEU A 77 -5.36 1.45 -4.10
C LEU A 77 -5.12 2.89 -3.67
N ILE A 78 -4.48 3.66 -4.53
CA ILE A 78 -4.08 5.03 -4.25
C ILE A 78 -4.79 5.98 -5.18
N GLU A 79 -5.40 7.01 -4.61
CA GLU A 79 -6.05 8.09 -5.33
C GLU A 79 -5.19 9.33 -5.26
N ALA A 80 -5.12 10.06 -6.36
CA ALA A 80 -4.39 11.33 -6.43
C ALA A 80 -5.08 12.26 -7.41
N SER A 81 -4.68 13.54 -7.42
CA SER A 81 -5.33 14.57 -8.23
C SER A 81 -5.08 14.45 -9.72
N SER A 82 -4.06 13.69 -10.14
CA SER A 82 -3.73 13.52 -11.55
C SER A 82 -2.96 12.24 -11.80
N GLN A 83 -2.93 11.82 -13.06
CA GLN A 83 -2.15 10.70 -13.53
C GLN A 83 -0.64 10.93 -13.26
N GLU A 84 -0.20 12.16 -13.48
CA GLU A 84 1.20 12.54 -13.25
C GLU A 84 1.58 12.38 -11.78
N ARG A 85 0.68 12.70 -10.87
CA ARG A 85 0.90 12.52 -9.43
C ARG A 85 0.99 11.04 -9.08
N LEU A 86 0.17 10.20 -9.70
CA LEU A 86 0.24 8.75 -9.51
C LEU A 86 1.56 8.18 -10.05
N ASP A 87 2.03 8.68 -11.19
CA ASP A 87 3.33 8.28 -11.74
C ASP A 87 4.47 8.65 -10.78
N LEU A 88 4.41 9.84 -10.19
CA LEU A 88 5.40 10.28 -9.20
C LEU A 88 5.41 9.34 -7.98
N ILE A 89 4.24 8.98 -7.50
CA ILE A 89 4.13 8.06 -6.35
C ILE A 89 4.79 6.72 -6.69
N GLY A 90 4.51 6.18 -7.87
CA GLY A 90 5.12 4.93 -8.34
C GLY A 90 6.64 5.02 -8.41
N GLU A 91 7.18 6.13 -8.91
CA GLU A 91 8.63 6.35 -8.97
C GLU A 91 9.25 6.43 -7.59
N GLN A 92 8.61 7.12 -6.66
CA GLN A 92 9.12 7.25 -5.30
C GLN A 92 9.07 5.91 -4.56
N LEU A 93 8.01 5.14 -4.73
CA LEU A 93 7.92 3.79 -4.18
C LEU A 93 9.03 2.89 -4.71
N LYS A 94 9.33 3.00 -6.00
CA LYS A 94 10.41 2.24 -6.63
C LYS A 94 11.77 2.64 -6.05
N LYS A 95 12.04 3.93 -5.94
CA LYS A 95 13.31 4.44 -5.40
C LYS A 95 13.52 4.02 -3.95
N ALA A 96 12.46 3.99 -3.18
CA ALA A 96 12.52 3.57 -1.77
C ALA A 96 12.63 2.05 -1.60
N GLY A 97 12.50 1.29 -2.69
CA GLY A 97 12.60 -0.16 -2.67
C GLY A 97 11.33 -0.86 -2.24
N PHE A 98 10.20 -0.16 -2.22
CA PHE A 98 8.91 -0.75 -1.81
C PHE A 98 8.15 -1.38 -2.96
N LEU A 99 8.34 -0.90 -4.19
CA LEU A 99 7.56 -1.37 -5.33
C LEU A 99 7.96 -2.81 -5.68
N ALA A 100 6.97 -3.69 -5.76
CA ALA A 100 7.19 -5.09 -6.13
C ALA A 100 6.77 -5.33 -7.58
N PRO A 101 7.46 -6.22 -8.30
CA PRO A 101 7.09 -6.52 -9.70
C PRO A 101 5.79 -7.30 -9.76
N LEU A 102 4.96 -6.97 -10.76
CA LEU A 102 3.76 -7.73 -11.03
C LEU A 102 4.12 -9.02 -11.77
N GLN A 103 3.48 -10.11 -11.38
CA GLN A 103 3.59 -11.36 -12.12
C GLN A 103 2.74 -11.26 -13.41
N PRO A 104 3.00 -12.11 -14.42
CA PRO A 104 2.27 -12.01 -15.70
C PRO A 104 0.74 -12.02 -15.55
N TRP A 105 0.19 -12.87 -14.69
CA TRP A 105 -1.26 -12.93 -14.48
C TRP A 105 -1.80 -11.71 -13.76
N GLU A 106 -1.00 -11.01 -12.98
CA GLU A 106 -1.38 -9.79 -12.27
C GLU A 106 -1.49 -8.61 -13.24
N LYS A 107 -0.66 -8.57 -14.26
CA LYS A 107 -0.66 -7.48 -15.24
C LYS A 107 -1.99 -7.36 -15.97
N GLU A 108 -2.65 -8.47 -16.24
CA GLU A 108 -3.97 -8.48 -16.86
C GLU A 108 -5.02 -7.83 -15.97
N LYS A 109 -4.88 -7.99 -14.65
CA LYS A 109 -5.83 -7.42 -13.69
C LYS A 109 -5.60 -5.94 -13.43
N HIS A 110 -4.38 -5.44 -13.61
CA HIS A 110 -3.98 -4.12 -13.16
C HIS A 110 -3.76 -3.10 -14.28
N HIS A 111 -3.68 -3.51 -15.54
CA HIS A 111 -3.32 -2.61 -16.62
C HIS A 111 -4.36 -1.53 -16.93
N ASN A 112 -5.59 -1.70 -16.49
CA ASN A 112 -6.70 -0.76 -16.71
C ASN A 112 -6.97 0.15 -15.51
N ILE A 113 -6.16 0.10 -14.49
CA ILE A 113 -6.36 0.86 -13.26
C ILE A 113 -5.72 2.27 -13.31
#